data_a1f1c069de74488d25ad6a90faec0a80
#
_entry.id   a1f1c069de74488d25ad6a90faec0a80
#
_cell.length_a   1.000
_cell.length_b   1.000
_cell.length_c   1.000
_cell.angle_alpha   90.00
_cell.angle_beta   90.00
_cell.angle_gamma   90.00
#
_symmetry.space_group_name_H-M   'P 1'
#
loop_
_entity.id
_entity.type
_entity.pdbx_description
1 polymer ?
#
loop_
_entity_poly.entity_id
_entity_poly.type
_entity_poly.pdbx_seq_one_letter_code
_entity_poly.pdbx_strand_id
1 'polypeptide(L)'
;VKNNSKGNLMIVKQSMKLKLLSVLALAGLLSACMSSSPQLGPDASAWSDYLSWYKVTPEAETGDPTGFLGSVHDGSNAFRQIYVNSLGQGVNRGTQGLPYPEGTILVKESFNNEAALEARRNPDLTLMIKLAGGQSPETGDWEYVLGANGARRGTGDSGLGAFCRDCHLFAAAHDYNFINSAFYEKNR
;
A
#
# COMPACT_ATOMS: atom_id res chain seq x y z
N VAL A 1 -13.13 28.98 79.94
CA VAL A 1 -12.30 28.88 78.72
C VAL A 1 -12.88 27.82 77.85
N LYS A 2 -13.64 28.19 76.76
CA LYS A 2 -14.20 27.28 75.80
C LYS A 2 -13.33 27.32 74.52
N ASN A 3 -12.66 26.26 74.21
CA ASN A 3 -11.82 26.12 73.03
C ASN A 3 -12.68 25.65 71.85
N ASN A 4 -12.64 26.43 70.78
CA ASN A 4 -13.40 26.24 69.55
C ASN A 4 -12.66 25.28 68.61
N SER A 5 -13.12 24.02 68.52
CA SER A 5 -12.52 22.98 67.72
C SER A 5 -13.35 22.64 66.44
N LYS A 6 -13.91 23.66 65.78
CA LYS A 6 -14.75 23.44 64.57
C LYS A 6 -14.14 23.93 63.23
N GLY A 7 -12.94 24.53 63.24
CA GLY A 7 -12.35 25.12 62.04
C GLY A 7 -11.56 24.14 61.16
N ASN A 8 -10.99 23.09 61.72
CA ASN A 8 -10.02 22.23 61.00
C ASN A 8 -10.63 21.09 60.14
N LEU A 9 -11.92 20.78 60.33
CA LEU A 9 -12.53 19.64 59.63
C LEU A 9 -13.00 19.98 58.21
N MET A 10 -13.31 21.25 57.93
CA MET A 10 -13.74 21.66 56.56
C MET A 10 -12.61 21.78 55.56
N ILE A 11 -11.42 22.19 56.01
CA ILE A 11 -10.27 22.42 55.10
C ILE A 11 -9.72 21.07 54.57
N VAL A 12 -9.72 20.03 55.40
CA VAL A 12 -9.23 18.70 55.02
C VAL A 12 -10.14 18.03 53.95
N LYS A 13 -11.48 18.25 54.07
CA LYS A 13 -12.44 17.68 53.10
C LYS A 13 -12.38 18.32 51.74
N GLN A 14 -12.08 19.61 51.62
CA GLN A 14 -11.93 20.30 50.33
C GLN A 14 -10.62 19.93 49.62
N SER A 15 -9.53 19.75 50.36
CA SER A 15 -8.25 19.32 49.79
C SER A 15 -8.28 17.91 49.21
N MET A 16 -9.05 17.01 49.82
CA MET A 16 -9.19 15.63 49.33
C MET A 16 -10.06 15.51 48.09
N LYS A 17 -11.10 16.34 47.96
CA LYS A 17 -11.94 16.35 46.74
C LYS A 17 -11.20 16.96 45.53
N LEU A 18 -10.36 17.95 45.75
CA LEU A 18 -9.56 18.55 44.67
C LEU A 18 -8.47 17.63 44.15
N LYS A 19 -7.84 16.84 45.02
CA LYS A 19 -6.83 15.85 44.63
C LYS A 19 -7.42 14.66 43.84
N LEU A 20 -8.66 14.23 44.14
CA LEU A 20 -9.32 13.18 43.37
C LEU A 20 -9.72 13.62 41.95
N LEU A 21 -10.14 14.88 41.78
CA LEU A 21 -10.46 15.40 40.44
C LEU A 21 -9.23 15.52 39.51
N SER A 22 -8.06 15.84 40.08
CA SER A 22 -6.82 15.96 39.31
C SER A 22 -6.30 14.59 38.82
N VAL A 23 -6.54 13.52 39.54
CA VAL A 23 -6.10 12.15 39.13
C VAL A 23 -7.00 11.60 38.03
N LEU A 24 -8.30 11.89 38.00
CA LEU A 24 -9.18 11.47 36.92
C LEU A 24 -8.94 12.22 35.60
N ALA A 25 -8.50 13.47 35.64
CA ALA A 25 -8.20 14.23 34.45
C ALA A 25 -6.92 13.77 33.73
N LEU A 26 -5.97 13.16 34.45
CA LEU A 26 -4.72 12.66 33.85
C LEU A 26 -4.86 11.27 33.21
N ALA A 27 -5.85 10.49 33.64
CA ALA A 27 -6.10 9.16 33.06
C ALA A 27 -6.77 9.22 31.65
N GLY A 28 -7.37 10.35 31.29
CA GLY A 28 -8.05 10.54 30.00
C GLY A 28 -7.14 10.90 28.82
N LEU A 29 -5.87 11.24 29.03
CA LEU A 29 -4.96 11.73 28.00
C LEU A 29 -3.97 10.67 27.46
N LEU A 30 -4.02 9.44 27.95
CA LEU A 30 -3.14 8.35 27.52
C LEU A 30 -3.75 7.41 26.45
N SER A 31 -4.93 7.75 25.90
CA SER A 31 -5.65 6.88 24.96
C SER A 31 -5.48 7.24 23.48
N ALA A 32 -4.52 8.06 23.08
CA ALA A 32 -4.47 8.57 21.71
C ALA A 32 -3.11 8.39 21.02
N CYS A 33 -2.50 7.23 21.13
CA CYS A 33 -1.43 6.84 20.20
C CYS A 33 -1.35 5.31 20.11
N MET A 34 -2.44 4.65 19.74
CA MET A 34 -2.33 3.34 19.11
C MET A 34 -2.07 3.60 17.63
N SER A 35 -0.80 3.64 17.22
CA SER A 35 -0.44 3.47 15.83
C SER A 35 -0.93 2.10 15.41
N SER A 36 -2.10 2.04 14.77
CA SER A 36 -2.54 0.82 14.13
C SER A 36 -1.51 0.49 13.06
N SER A 37 -0.92 -0.69 13.11
CA SER A 37 -0.11 -1.19 12.00
C SER A 37 -0.94 -1.09 10.73
N PRO A 38 -0.34 -0.69 9.59
CA PRO A 38 -1.07 -0.63 8.32
C PRO A 38 -1.80 -1.95 8.08
N GLN A 39 -3.09 -1.88 7.78
CA GLN A 39 -3.87 -3.06 7.45
C GLN A 39 -3.46 -3.51 6.06
N LEU A 40 -2.90 -4.70 5.96
CA LEU A 40 -2.56 -5.31 4.67
C LEU A 40 -3.83 -5.61 3.87
N GLY A 41 -3.71 -5.58 2.54
CA GLY A 41 -4.78 -5.97 1.63
C GLY A 41 -5.11 -7.46 1.68
N PRO A 42 -5.95 -7.95 0.75
CA PRO A 42 -6.41 -9.33 0.73
C PRO A 42 -5.27 -10.34 0.56
N ASP A 43 -5.51 -11.59 0.87
CA ASP A 43 -4.58 -12.70 0.71
C ASP A 43 -4.50 -13.22 -0.75
N ALA A 44 -3.70 -14.25 -0.98
CA ALA A 44 -3.43 -14.79 -2.30
C ALA A 44 -4.68 -15.36 -3.03
N SER A 45 -5.76 -15.61 -2.35
CA SER A 45 -7.01 -16.06 -2.98
C SER A 45 -7.61 -14.97 -3.88
N ALA A 46 -7.36 -13.69 -3.55
CA ALA A 46 -7.90 -12.56 -4.28
C ALA A 46 -7.30 -12.35 -5.68
N TRP A 47 -6.20 -13.01 -6.01
CA TRP A 47 -5.57 -12.96 -7.34
C TRP A 47 -5.33 -14.34 -7.96
N SER A 48 -5.98 -15.37 -7.42
CA SER A 48 -5.82 -16.74 -7.93
C SER A 48 -6.29 -16.93 -9.38
N ASP A 49 -7.20 -16.07 -9.83
CA ASP A 49 -7.78 -16.07 -11.16
C ASP A 49 -7.31 -14.92 -12.06
N TYR A 50 -6.21 -14.23 -11.70
CA TYR A 50 -5.73 -13.03 -12.39
C TYR A 50 -5.57 -13.20 -13.92
N LEU A 51 -5.37 -14.39 -14.40
CA LEU A 51 -5.29 -14.68 -15.85
C LEU A 51 -6.60 -14.42 -16.59
N SER A 52 -7.73 -14.36 -15.88
CA SER A 52 -9.04 -13.98 -16.43
C SER A 52 -9.26 -12.48 -16.47
N TRP A 53 -8.38 -11.70 -15.84
CA TRP A 53 -8.53 -10.24 -15.70
C TRP A 53 -8.18 -9.50 -16.98
N TYR A 54 -8.44 -8.21 -16.98
CA TYR A 54 -8.05 -7.34 -18.08
C TYR A 54 -6.52 -7.32 -18.23
N LYS A 55 -6.04 -7.79 -19.39
CA LYS A 55 -4.62 -7.74 -19.75
C LYS A 55 -4.29 -6.32 -20.20
N VAL A 56 -3.50 -5.63 -19.41
CA VAL A 56 -3.11 -4.23 -19.63
C VAL A 56 -2.12 -4.10 -20.79
N THR A 57 -1.21 -5.07 -20.91
CA THR A 57 -0.21 -5.15 -21.99
C THR A 57 -0.69 -6.10 -23.07
N PRO A 58 -1.17 -5.65 -24.24
CA PRO A 58 -1.59 -6.53 -25.34
C PRO A 58 -0.48 -7.49 -25.75
N GLU A 59 0.75 -6.96 -25.84
CA GLU A 59 1.99 -7.71 -26.04
C GLU A 59 2.85 -7.62 -24.78
N ALA A 60 3.83 -8.51 -24.65
CA ALA A 60 4.76 -8.45 -23.53
C ALA A 60 5.69 -7.24 -23.67
N GLU A 61 5.80 -6.46 -22.59
CA GLU A 61 6.75 -5.36 -22.52
C GLU A 61 8.15 -5.88 -22.26
N THR A 62 9.14 -5.33 -22.95
CA THR A 62 10.56 -5.63 -22.79
C THR A 62 11.35 -4.34 -22.53
N GLY A 63 12.55 -4.46 -21.96
CA GLY A 63 13.41 -3.34 -21.66
C GLY A 63 12.87 -2.44 -20.54
N ASP A 64 13.33 -1.19 -20.50
CA ASP A 64 12.87 -0.16 -19.59
C ASP A 64 11.98 0.86 -20.31
N PRO A 65 10.65 0.69 -20.30
CA PRO A 65 9.74 1.61 -21.00
C PRO A 65 9.71 3.00 -20.36
N THR A 66 10.27 3.16 -19.15
CA THR A 66 10.26 4.42 -18.41
C THR A 66 11.52 5.25 -18.65
N GLY A 67 12.62 4.63 -19.05
CA GLY A 67 13.93 5.27 -19.14
C GLY A 67 14.57 5.63 -17.79
N PHE A 68 13.91 5.30 -16.65
CA PHE A 68 14.40 5.66 -15.31
C PHE A 68 15.16 4.54 -14.62
N LEU A 69 14.94 3.28 -15.00
CA LEU A 69 15.39 2.14 -14.22
C LEU A 69 16.77 1.63 -14.63
N GLY A 70 17.39 2.26 -15.65
CA GLY A 70 18.78 2.02 -16.03
C GLY A 70 19.13 0.54 -16.14
N SER A 71 18.52 -0.22 -17.02
CA SER A 71 18.70 -1.65 -17.20
C SER A 71 18.31 -2.58 -16.03
N VAL A 72 17.70 -2.08 -14.97
CA VAL A 72 17.21 -2.94 -13.85
C VAL A 72 16.22 -4.00 -14.33
N HIS A 73 15.53 -3.74 -15.44
CA HIS A 73 14.61 -4.69 -16.07
C HIS A 73 15.16 -5.33 -17.33
N ASP A 74 16.44 -5.14 -17.64
CA ASP A 74 17.13 -5.84 -18.71
C ASP A 74 17.67 -7.19 -18.20
N GLY A 75 17.84 -8.18 -19.07
CA GLY A 75 18.35 -9.50 -18.71
C GLY A 75 17.26 -10.45 -18.21
N SER A 76 17.49 -11.15 -17.11
CA SER A 76 16.48 -12.04 -16.52
C SER A 76 15.23 -11.25 -16.15
N ASN A 77 14.04 -11.81 -16.41
CA ASN A 77 12.75 -11.17 -16.19
C ASN A 77 12.45 -9.97 -17.11
N ALA A 78 13.05 -9.94 -18.30
CA ALA A 78 12.86 -8.86 -19.26
C ALA A 78 11.46 -8.82 -19.89
N PHE A 79 10.77 -9.97 -20.00
CA PHE A 79 9.45 -10.07 -20.64
C PHE A 79 8.36 -9.96 -19.59
N ARG A 80 7.53 -8.93 -19.67
CA ARG A 80 6.52 -8.61 -18.65
C ARG A 80 5.13 -8.56 -19.25
N GLN A 81 4.17 -9.15 -18.55
CA GLN A 81 2.74 -8.97 -18.81
C GLN A 81 2.04 -8.46 -17.56
N ILE A 82 1.11 -7.52 -17.73
CA ILE A 82 0.40 -6.88 -16.63
C ILE A 82 -1.08 -7.13 -16.78
N TYR A 83 -1.70 -7.47 -15.67
CA TYR A 83 -3.14 -7.68 -15.52
C TYR A 83 -3.67 -6.78 -14.43
N VAL A 84 -4.93 -6.37 -14.56
CA VAL A 84 -5.63 -5.58 -13.55
C VAL A 84 -7.02 -6.16 -13.31
N ASN A 85 -7.44 -6.18 -12.05
CA ASN A 85 -8.80 -6.58 -11.70
C ASN A 85 -9.85 -5.57 -12.21
N SER A 86 -11.13 -5.92 -12.09
CA SER A 86 -12.23 -5.10 -12.57
C SER A 86 -12.29 -3.69 -11.98
N LEU A 87 -11.80 -3.51 -10.75
CA LEU A 87 -11.79 -2.21 -10.07
C LEU A 87 -10.84 -1.21 -10.73
N GLY A 88 -9.65 -1.63 -11.09
CA GLY A 88 -8.65 -0.77 -11.74
C GLY A 88 -8.76 -0.69 -13.27
N GLN A 89 -9.58 -1.54 -13.88
CA GLN A 89 -9.66 -1.67 -15.34
C GLN A 89 -10.01 -0.37 -16.05
N GLY A 90 -10.89 0.46 -15.45
CA GLY A 90 -11.30 1.74 -16.04
C GLY A 90 -10.13 2.71 -16.18
N VAL A 91 -9.21 2.74 -15.22
CA VAL A 91 -7.99 3.55 -15.28
C VAL A 91 -7.11 3.10 -16.44
N ASN A 92 -6.84 1.79 -16.55
CA ASN A 92 -5.99 1.25 -17.61
C ASN A 92 -6.61 1.39 -19.01
N ARG A 93 -7.93 1.42 -19.13
CA ARG A 93 -8.64 1.68 -20.39
C ARG A 93 -8.76 3.18 -20.71
N GLY A 94 -8.36 4.07 -19.81
CA GLY A 94 -8.51 5.52 -19.97
C GLY A 94 -9.97 5.99 -19.89
N THR A 95 -10.87 5.19 -19.34
CA THR A 95 -12.28 5.57 -19.09
C THR A 95 -12.49 6.14 -17.70
N GLN A 96 -11.47 6.03 -16.84
CA GLN A 96 -11.42 6.59 -15.49
C GLN A 96 -10.06 7.25 -15.26
N GLY A 97 -10.05 8.37 -14.53
CA GLY A 97 -8.81 9.05 -14.15
C GLY A 97 -8.13 8.40 -12.94
N LEU A 98 -6.87 8.79 -12.71
CA LEU A 98 -6.14 8.49 -11.46
C LEU A 98 -6.74 9.28 -10.28
N PRO A 99 -6.56 8.80 -9.04
CA PRO A 99 -5.83 7.58 -8.65
C PRO A 99 -6.63 6.30 -8.93
N TYR A 100 -5.93 5.16 -8.84
CA TYR A 100 -6.61 3.87 -8.87
C TYR A 100 -7.57 3.72 -7.68
N PRO A 101 -8.77 3.13 -7.89
CA PRO A 101 -9.70 2.84 -6.80
C PRO A 101 -9.10 1.90 -5.74
N GLU A 102 -9.53 2.07 -4.49
CA GLU A 102 -9.28 1.10 -3.43
C GLU A 102 -9.69 -0.32 -3.86
N GLY A 103 -8.90 -1.31 -3.49
CA GLY A 103 -9.10 -2.71 -3.88
C GLY A 103 -8.60 -3.05 -5.29
N THR A 104 -8.05 -2.08 -6.04
CA THR A 104 -7.34 -2.39 -7.30
C THR A 104 -6.18 -3.31 -7.01
N ILE A 105 -6.06 -4.37 -7.80
CA ILE A 105 -4.91 -5.28 -7.80
C ILE A 105 -4.31 -5.29 -9.20
N LEU A 106 -3.03 -4.93 -9.27
CA LEU A 106 -2.20 -5.08 -10.46
C LEU A 106 -1.30 -6.30 -10.27
N VAL A 107 -1.28 -7.19 -11.23
CA VAL A 107 -0.40 -8.36 -11.25
C VAL A 107 0.55 -8.22 -12.43
N LYS A 108 1.85 -8.23 -12.14
CA LYS A 108 2.89 -8.28 -13.16
C LYS A 108 3.54 -9.66 -13.16
N GLU A 109 3.45 -10.34 -14.28
CA GLU A 109 4.26 -11.50 -14.61
C GLU A 109 5.58 -11.06 -15.21
N SER A 110 6.67 -11.68 -14.82
CA SER A 110 7.98 -11.49 -15.42
C SER A 110 8.58 -12.83 -15.81
N PHE A 111 9.02 -12.93 -17.07
CA PHE A 111 9.59 -14.15 -17.66
C PHE A 111 11.05 -13.90 -18.04
N ASN A 112 11.90 -14.91 -17.89
CA ASN A 112 13.34 -14.80 -18.14
C ASN A 112 13.70 -14.68 -19.63
N ASN A 113 12.85 -15.17 -20.51
CA ASN A 113 13.04 -15.14 -21.96
C ASN A 113 11.72 -15.38 -22.69
N GLU A 114 11.72 -15.16 -24.01
CA GLU A 114 10.57 -15.28 -24.88
C GLU A 114 9.97 -16.70 -24.86
N ALA A 115 10.80 -17.73 -24.89
CA ALA A 115 10.31 -19.11 -24.85
C ALA A 115 9.61 -19.46 -23.52
N ALA A 116 10.03 -18.84 -22.41
CA ALA A 116 9.33 -18.98 -21.13
C ALA A 116 8.00 -18.23 -21.14
N LEU A 117 7.93 -17.04 -21.76
CA LEU A 117 6.71 -16.28 -21.97
C LEU A 117 5.71 -17.07 -22.84
N GLU A 118 6.13 -17.56 -23.99
CA GLU A 118 5.28 -18.34 -24.91
C GLU A 118 4.70 -19.59 -24.25
N ALA A 119 5.55 -20.31 -23.51
CA ALA A 119 5.14 -21.50 -22.77
C ALA A 119 4.48 -21.18 -21.42
N ARG A 120 4.37 -19.91 -21.03
CA ARG A 120 3.90 -19.41 -19.71
C ARG A 120 4.55 -20.16 -18.54
N ARG A 121 5.86 -20.34 -18.60
CA ARG A 121 6.62 -21.20 -17.70
C ARG A 121 7.22 -20.38 -16.55
N ASN A 122 6.75 -20.67 -15.33
CA ASN A 122 7.29 -20.14 -14.07
C ASN A 122 7.51 -18.61 -14.05
N PRO A 123 6.49 -17.80 -14.29
CA PRO A 123 6.66 -16.35 -14.14
C PRO A 123 6.96 -15.97 -12.68
N ASP A 124 7.84 -15.00 -12.50
CA ASP A 124 7.91 -14.29 -11.23
C ASP A 124 6.72 -13.33 -11.14
N LEU A 125 5.96 -13.42 -10.06
CA LEU A 125 4.83 -12.52 -9.82
C LEU A 125 5.22 -11.40 -8.86
N THR A 126 4.90 -10.18 -9.27
CA THR A 126 4.89 -9.01 -8.40
C THR A 126 3.54 -8.33 -8.49
N LEU A 127 3.01 -7.90 -7.35
CA LEU A 127 1.71 -7.27 -7.31
C LEU A 127 1.78 -5.91 -6.61
N MET A 128 0.85 -5.06 -7.00
CA MET A 128 0.51 -3.84 -6.27
C MET A 128 -0.97 -3.92 -5.90
N ILE A 129 -1.28 -3.69 -4.63
CA ILE A 129 -2.64 -3.73 -4.09
C ILE A 129 -2.96 -2.35 -3.51
N LYS A 130 -4.00 -1.70 -4.03
CA LYS A 130 -4.44 -0.38 -3.56
C LYS A 130 -5.21 -0.55 -2.26
N LEU A 131 -4.65 -0.05 -1.18
CA LEU A 131 -5.26 -0.03 0.14
C LEU A 131 -6.27 1.13 0.27
N ALA A 132 -7.01 1.15 1.36
CA ALA A 132 -7.83 2.29 1.73
C ALA A 132 -6.99 3.56 1.90
N GLY A 133 -7.56 4.71 1.59
CA GLY A 133 -6.86 5.98 1.66
C GLY A 133 -6.28 6.27 3.04
N GLY A 134 -5.00 6.66 3.08
CA GLY A 134 -4.25 6.98 4.30
C GLY A 134 -3.67 5.77 5.04
N GLN A 135 -3.76 4.56 4.50
CA GLN A 135 -3.16 3.37 5.10
C GLN A 135 -1.64 3.30 4.89
N SER A 136 -1.16 3.84 3.80
CA SER A 136 0.27 3.90 3.47
C SER A 136 0.57 5.08 2.54
N PRO A 137 0.42 6.32 3.02
CA PRO A 137 0.57 7.52 2.19
C PRO A 137 1.96 7.63 1.55
N GLU A 138 2.99 7.07 2.17
CA GLU A 138 4.38 7.06 1.65
C GLU A 138 4.52 6.26 0.36
N THR A 139 3.63 5.30 0.13
CA THR A 139 3.58 4.47 -1.07
C THR A 139 2.39 4.82 -1.97
N GLY A 140 1.69 5.93 -1.69
CA GLY A 140 0.43 6.27 -2.35
C GLY A 140 -0.68 5.25 -2.05
N ASP A 141 -0.68 4.72 -0.83
CA ASP A 141 -1.57 3.66 -0.37
C ASP A 141 -1.44 2.33 -1.17
N TRP A 142 -0.27 2.09 -1.73
CA TRP A 142 0.04 0.81 -2.36
C TRP A 142 0.76 -0.13 -1.41
N GLU A 143 0.29 -1.35 -1.35
CA GLU A 143 1.01 -2.49 -0.84
C GLU A 143 1.71 -3.22 -1.98
N TYR A 144 2.94 -3.65 -1.74
CA TYR A 144 3.73 -4.43 -2.69
C TYR A 144 3.79 -5.89 -2.23
N VAL A 145 3.63 -6.81 -3.19
CA VAL A 145 3.64 -8.25 -2.92
C VAL A 145 4.58 -8.94 -3.88
N LEU A 146 5.41 -9.85 -3.38
CA LEU A 146 6.29 -10.69 -4.18
C LEU A 146 5.89 -12.16 -4.04
N GLY A 147 5.81 -12.84 -5.19
CA GLY A 147 5.45 -14.25 -5.30
C GLY A 147 3.95 -14.51 -5.29
N ALA A 148 3.55 -15.57 -5.97
CA ALA A 148 2.15 -15.93 -6.18
C ALA A 148 1.39 -16.23 -4.87
N ASN A 149 2.10 -16.75 -3.88
CA ASN A 149 1.51 -17.09 -2.57
C ASN A 149 1.36 -15.88 -1.62
N GLY A 150 1.83 -14.70 -2.01
CA GLY A 150 1.73 -13.50 -1.18
C GLY A 150 2.53 -13.54 0.13
N ALA A 151 3.53 -14.41 0.23
CA ALA A 151 4.31 -14.58 1.47
C ALA A 151 5.21 -13.37 1.80
N ARG A 152 5.64 -12.63 0.78
CA ARG A 152 6.47 -11.42 0.95
C ARG A 152 5.64 -10.20 0.60
N ARG A 153 5.30 -9.42 1.62
CA ARG A 153 4.41 -8.26 1.51
C ARG A 153 5.00 -7.07 2.26
N GLY A 154 4.71 -5.87 1.82
CA GLY A 154 5.17 -4.68 2.50
C GLY A 154 4.52 -3.40 2.00
N THR A 155 4.41 -2.46 2.91
CA THR A 155 3.89 -1.11 2.72
C THR A 155 4.70 -0.14 3.58
N GLY A 156 4.56 1.17 3.40
CA GLY A 156 5.23 2.19 4.21
C GLY A 156 6.74 2.28 3.99
N ASP A 157 7.44 2.75 5.02
CA ASP A 157 8.85 3.17 4.98
C ASP A 157 9.84 2.09 5.39
N SER A 158 9.45 0.84 5.49
CA SER A 158 10.33 -0.24 5.94
C SER A 158 10.24 -1.48 5.06
N GLY A 159 11.29 -2.31 5.13
CA GLY A 159 11.32 -3.62 4.48
C GLY A 159 10.98 -3.57 2.99
N LEU A 160 10.08 -4.42 2.54
CA LEU A 160 9.66 -4.51 1.15
C LEU A 160 8.93 -3.23 0.67
N GLY A 161 8.16 -2.59 1.54
CA GLY A 161 7.48 -1.33 1.21
C GLY A 161 8.46 -0.27 0.78
N ALA A 162 9.47 0.03 1.60
CA ALA A 162 10.53 0.99 1.28
C ALA A 162 11.31 0.61 0.02
N PHE A 163 11.70 -0.66 -0.11
CA PHE A 163 12.45 -1.15 -1.27
C PHE A 163 11.70 -0.92 -2.59
N CYS A 164 10.41 -1.23 -2.64
CA CYS A 164 9.62 -1.02 -3.86
C CYS A 164 9.31 0.46 -4.08
N ARG A 165 8.94 1.18 -3.01
CA ARG A 165 8.63 2.61 -3.06
C ARG A 165 9.77 3.41 -3.67
N ASP A 166 11.02 3.16 -3.31
CA ASP A 166 12.16 3.95 -3.76
C ASP A 166 12.25 4.05 -5.29
N CYS A 167 11.85 2.99 -6.01
CA CYS A 167 11.71 3.04 -7.46
C CYS A 167 10.36 3.64 -7.88
N HIS A 168 9.25 3.24 -7.25
CA HIS A 168 7.90 3.66 -7.64
C HIS A 168 7.61 5.15 -7.37
N LEU A 169 8.38 5.82 -6.51
CA LEU A 169 8.33 7.28 -6.31
C LEU A 169 8.55 8.08 -7.60
N PHE A 170 9.35 7.59 -8.55
CA PHE A 170 9.54 8.24 -9.85
C PHE A 170 8.24 8.31 -10.66
N ALA A 171 7.28 7.45 -10.36
CA ALA A 171 5.96 7.41 -10.98
C ALA A 171 4.85 7.98 -10.08
N ALA A 172 5.16 8.76 -9.04
CA ALA A 172 4.16 9.28 -8.10
C ALA A 172 3.06 10.09 -8.79
N ALA A 173 3.38 10.84 -9.84
CA ALA A 173 2.41 11.59 -10.65
C ALA A 173 1.39 10.69 -11.38
N HIS A 174 1.69 9.39 -11.50
CA HIS A 174 0.85 8.36 -12.11
C HIS A 174 0.39 7.33 -11.07
N ASP A 175 0.12 7.82 -9.86
CA ASP A 175 -0.28 6.98 -8.73
C ASP A 175 0.72 5.84 -8.47
N TYR A 176 2.02 6.18 -8.45
CA TYR A 176 3.14 5.26 -8.20
C TYR A 176 3.24 4.11 -9.23
N ASN A 177 2.64 4.27 -10.41
CA ASN A 177 2.64 3.28 -11.46
C ASN A 177 3.42 3.75 -12.67
N PHE A 178 4.30 2.92 -13.23
CA PHE A 178 5.05 3.25 -14.43
C PHE A 178 4.22 3.18 -15.71
N ILE A 179 2.98 2.78 -15.61
CA ILE A 179 1.99 2.87 -16.68
C ILE A 179 1.61 4.35 -16.82
N ASN A 180 2.29 5.08 -17.68
CA ASN A 180 2.06 6.50 -17.95
C ASN A 180 1.22 6.72 -19.22
N SER A 181 0.96 7.98 -19.60
CA SER A 181 0.16 8.32 -20.78
C SER A 181 0.73 7.73 -22.08
N ALA A 182 2.05 7.76 -22.25
CA ALA A 182 2.70 7.17 -23.43
C ALA A 182 2.53 5.65 -23.46
N PHE A 183 2.58 4.98 -22.32
CA PHE A 183 2.28 3.57 -22.20
C PHE A 183 0.82 3.26 -22.59
N TYR A 184 -0.12 4.08 -22.12
CA TYR A 184 -1.54 3.92 -22.48
C TYR A 184 -1.79 4.16 -23.98
N GLU A 185 -1.15 5.16 -24.57
CA GLU A 185 -1.25 5.43 -26.01
C GLU A 185 -0.73 4.27 -26.86
N LYS A 186 0.38 3.65 -26.44
CA LYS A 186 0.97 2.48 -27.11
C LYS A 186 0.09 1.23 -27.02
N ASN A 187 -0.64 1.06 -25.92
CA ASN A 187 -1.34 -0.19 -25.58
C ASN A 187 -2.88 -0.09 -25.69
N ARG A 188 -3.40 0.96 -26.32
CA ARG A 188 -4.85 1.15 -26.61
C ARG A 188 -5.29 0.55 -27.92
#